data_80ec2cd46dae6c312dbf4eefa2f3b197
#
_entry.id   80ec2cd46dae6c312dbf4eefa2f3b197
#
_cell.length_a   1.000
_cell.length_b   1.000
_cell.length_c   1.000
_cell.angle_alpha   90.00
_cell.angle_beta   90.00
_cell.angle_gamma   90.00
#
_symmetry.space_group_name_H-M   'P 1'
#
loop_
_entity.id
_entity.type
_entity.pdbx_description
1 polymer ?
#
loop_
_entity_poly.entity_id
_entity_poly.type
_entity_poly.pdbx_seq_one_letter_code
_entity_poly.pdbx_strand_id
1 'polypeptide(L)'
;MDLVSDLERIFHPRGVAIIGASNRPGNLGGFFLGGFLQQGYDRDQLYAVHPTEKEVSGVKAYPAMQAIPHNVDLALVFSPCDSVKGVVADCVAKGVKGVIICTSGFAENGGDGIKLQGEIAGIARAGGVRIIGPNCVGVYCPESKLINYAGWMPRESGPVGMFSHSGSMTVSMPVAASIMGIHFSKVISCGNECDLNAADFLEYFGRDPKTGIVIGYVEGIKDGRRFFRIAREVSKNKPILLWKGGTSDIGSRSAASHTGALAVKTQVWDAVCKQAGIIKVDCEDDMLDYLQAFYYLPRPRGNRVAIVSATGGLGVAMADACSDYGLELAALSQSTRNRLQGIVPSIGTCVNNPVDIGMMSSFNLQMGIDTVRALAQDEGVDIIIKTVGTSNLEMVSKEFEALAGFDKPMIYIFSRAMMALLKELKPVKGVAIYSTGRRAVQVMSKMLEYERYRSGK
;
A
#
# COMPACT_ATOMS: atom_id res chain seq x y z
N MET A 1 -17.20 -12.79 -19.08
CA MET A 1 -17.49 -11.72 -18.12
C MET A 1 -16.25 -10.84 -18.00
N ASP A 2 -16.42 -9.53 -17.82
CA ASP A 2 -15.28 -8.63 -17.67
C ASP A 2 -14.77 -8.68 -16.23
N LEU A 3 -13.47 -8.90 -16.05
CA LEU A 3 -12.80 -9.01 -14.76
C LEU A 3 -13.10 -7.83 -13.82
N VAL A 4 -13.12 -6.61 -14.38
CA VAL A 4 -13.38 -5.39 -13.58
C VAL A 4 -14.81 -5.42 -13.05
N SER A 5 -15.79 -5.78 -13.89
CA SER A 5 -17.19 -5.90 -13.47
C SER A 5 -17.40 -6.98 -12.40
N ASP A 6 -16.67 -8.10 -12.48
CA ASP A 6 -16.76 -9.17 -11.49
C ASP A 6 -16.21 -8.71 -10.13
N LEU A 7 -15.04 -8.06 -10.13
CA LEU A 7 -14.43 -7.56 -8.90
C LEU A 7 -15.19 -6.38 -8.28
N GLU A 8 -15.76 -5.48 -9.10
CA GLU A 8 -16.63 -4.39 -8.59
C GLU A 8 -17.84 -4.93 -7.82
N ARG A 9 -18.41 -6.07 -8.24
CA ARG A 9 -19.50 -6.73 -7.49
C ARG A 9 -19.05 -7.34 -6.17
N ILE A 10 -17.77 -7.75 -6.08
CA ILE A 10 -17.19 -8.24 -4.84
C ILE A 10 -16.93 -7.07 -3.88
N PHE A 11 -16.44 -5.93 -4.40
CA PHE A 11 -16.16 -4.75 -3.58
C PHE A 11 -17.39 -3.91 -3.22
N HIS A 12 -18.44 -3.97 -4.02
CA HIS A 12 -19.69 -3.22 -3.80
C HIS A 12 -20.92 -4.16 -3.83
N PRO A 13 -20.97 -5.16 -2.92
CA PRO A 13 -22.07 -6.14 -2.89
C PRO A 13 -23.36 -5.52 -2.35
N ARG A 14 -24.49 -5.93 -2.89
CA ARG A 14 -25.83 -5.56 -2.39
C ARG A 14 -26.27 -6.42 -1.20
N GLY A 15 -25.59 -7.52 -0.95
CA GLY A 15 -25.83 -8.39 0.19
C GLY A 15 -24.64 -9.27 0.43
N VAL A 16 -24.27 -9.44 1.71
CA VAL A 16 -23.13 -10.24 2.16
C VAL A 16 -23.61 -11.35 3.08
N ALA A 17 -23.27 -12.60 2.75
CA ALA A 17 -23.51 -13.75 3.62
C ALA A 17 -22.20 -14.18 4.30
N ILE A 18 -22.24 -14.41 5.63
CA ILE A 18 -21.11 -14.92 6.40
C ILE A 18 -21.44 -16.34 6.85
N ILE A 19 -20.81 -17.31 6.20
CA ILE A 19 -21.08 -18.73 6.38
C ILE A 19 -20.18 -19.31 7.46
N GLY A 20 -20.76 -19.94 8.46
CA GLY A 20 -20.06 -20.44 9.65
C GLY A 20 -19.91 -19.39 10.76
N ALA A 21 -20.61 -18.26 10.67
CA ALA A 21 -20.70 -17.30 11.76
C ALA A 21 -21.51 -17.85 12.92
N SER A 22 -21.00 -17.73 14.16
CA SER A 22 -21.70 -18.10 15.38
C SER A 22 -21.34 -17.20 16.57
N ASN A 23 -22.15 -17.25 17.62
CA ASN A 23 -21.90 -16.53 18.87
C ASN A 23 -20.85 -17.19 19.78
N ARG A 24 -20.25 -18.31 19.36
CA ARG A 24 -19.24 -19.01 20.16
C ARG A 24 -17.98 -18.13 20.30
N PRO A 25 -17.42 -17.96 21.51
CA PRO A 25 -16.15 -17.28 21.70
C PRO A 25 -15.05 -17.83 20.78
N GLY A 26 -14.31 -16.95 20.11
CA GLY A 26 -13.24 -17.33 19.19
C GLY A 26 -13.71 -17.77 17.78
N ASN A 27 -15.00 -17.72 17.48
CA ASN A 27 -15.49 -17.98 16.11
C ASN A 27 -15.13 -16.83 15.18
N LEU A 28 -14.30 -17.12 14.15
CA LEU A 28 -13.83 -16.10 13.19
C LEU A 28 -14.97 -15.50 12.37
N GLY A 29 -15.95 -16.30 11.93
CA GLY A 29 -17.11 -15.78 11.20
C GLY A 29 -17.93 -14.78 12.01
N GLY A 30 -18.13 -15.07 13.31
CA GLY A 30 -18.78 -14.12 14.23
C GLY A 30 -17.95 -12.86 14.47
N PHE A 31 -16.62 -12.99 14.58
CA PHE A 31 -15.70 -11.84 14.68
C PHE A 31 -15.77 -10.93 13.46
N PHE A 32 -15.74 -11.48 12.25
CA PHE A 32 -15.84 -10.71 11.00
C PHE A 32 -17.21 -10.05 10.85
N LEU A 33 -18.30 -10.76 11.19
CA LEU A 33 -19.65 -10.19 11.19
C LEU A 33 -19.75 -8.99 12.13
N GLY A 34 -19.22 -9.12 13.36
CA GLY A 34 -19.12 -8.03 14.32
C GLY A 34 -18.30 -6.87 13.77
N GLY A 35 -17.22 -7.16 13.05
CA GLY A 35 -16.39 -6.17 12.38
C GLY A 35 -17.16 -5.30 11.39
N PHE A 36 -17.90 -5.92 10.49
CA PHE A 36 -18.75 -5.20 9.54
C PHE A 36 -19.77 -4.29 10.23
N LEU A 37 -20.42 -4.78 11.27
CA LEU A 37 -21.38 -3.98 12.05
C LEU A 37 -20.75 -2.77 12.75
N GLN A 38 -19.58 -2.96 13.38
CA GLN A 38 -18.86 -1.87 14.04
C GLN A 38 -18.38 -0.80 13.06
N GLN A 39 -18.08 -1.19 11.83
CA GLN A 39 -17.70 -0.26 10.75
C GLN A 39 -18.89 0.37 10.03
N GLY A 40 -20.11 0.01 10.43
CA GLY A 40 -21.35 0.62 9.93
C GLY A 40 -21.83 0.04 8.60
N TYR A 41 -21.48 -1.23 8.32
CA TYR A 41 -22.14 -1.97 7.22
C TYR A 41 -23.63 -2.11 7.52
N ASP A 42 -24.46 -2.05 6.47
CA ASP A 42 -25.91 -2.12 6.60
C ASP A 42 -26.32 -3.52 7.12
N ARG A 43 -26.98 -3.53 8.29
CA ARG A 43 -27.44 -4.77 8.92
C ARG A 43 -28.44 -5.54 8.07
N ASP A 44 -29.31 -4.85 7.30
CA ASP A 44 -30.33 -5.46 6.48
C ASP A 44 -29.75 -6.11 5.20
N GLN A 45 -28.49 -5.81 4.89
CA GLN A 45 -27.74 -6.42 3.79
C GLN A 45 -26.69 -7.45 4.27
N LEU A 46 -26.70 -7.80 5.58
CA LEU A 46 -25.77 -8.73 6.20
C LEU A 46 -26.54 -9.98 6.70
N TYR A 47 -26.10 -11.14 6.30
CA TYR A 47 -26.75 -12.42 6.61
C TYR A 47 -25.76 -13.39 7.24
N ALA A 48 -26.08 -13.92 8.42
CA ALA A 48 -25.37 -15.06 8.99
C ALA A 48 -25.91 -16.36 8.40
N VAL A 49 -25.04 -17.33 8.12
CA VAL A 49 -25.46 -18.69 7.71
C VAL A 49 -24.88 -19.69 8.70
N HIS A 50 -25.76 -20.33 9.47
CA HIS A 50 -25.41 -21.34 10.46
C HIS A 50 -26.55 -22.34 10.66
N PRO A 51 -26.26 -23.66 10.76
CA PRO A 51 -27.31 -24.68 10.77
C PRO A 51 -28.28 -24.60 11.97
N THR A 52 -27.86 -24.08 13.09
CA THR A 52 -28.63 -24.08 14.36
C THR A 52 -28.84 -22.71 14.99
N GLU A 53 -27.97 -21.71 14.69
CA GLU A 53 -28.16 -20.36 15.23
C GLU A 53 -29.35 -19.67 14.53
N LYS A 54 -30.14 -18.93 15.30
CA LYS A 54 -31.22 -18.08 14.76
C LYS A 54 -30.78 -16.64 14.54
N GLU A 55 -29.74 -16.21 15.27
CA GLU A 55 -29.19 -14.88 15.26
C GLU A 55 -27.71 -14.91 15.69
N VAL A 56 -26.86 -14.10 15.03
CA VAL A 56 -25.46 -13.93 15.38
C VAL A 56 -25.19 -12.43 15.50
N SER A 57 -24.75 -11.95 16.68
CA SER A 57 -24.47 -10.53 16.95
C SER A 57 -25.61 -9.57 16.54
N GLY A 58 -26.86 -9.98 16.70
CA GLY A 58 -28.05 -9.21 16.32
C GLY A 58 -28.39 -9.26 14.81
N VAL A 59 -27.69 -10.08 14.03
CA VAL A 59 -28.00 -10.33 12.61
C VAL A 59 -28.72 -11.66 12.48
N LYS A 60 -29.81 -11.67 11.72
CA LYS A 60 -30.60 -12.89 11.48
C LYS A 60 -29.74 -13.98 10.82
N ALA A 61 -29.78 -15.17 11.38
CA ALA A 61 -29.11 -16.34 10.85
C ALA A 61 -30.11 -17.25 10.10
N TYR A 62 -29.61 -17.83 9.01
CA TYR A 62 -30.34 -18.74 8.15
C TYR A 62 -29.67 -20.12 8.13
N PRO A 63 -30.42 -21.22 8.05
CA PRO A 63 -29.85 -22.58 8.08
C PRO A 63 -29.01 -22.92 6.84
N ALA A 64 -29.26 -22.27 5.71
CA ALA A 64 -28.57 -22.48 4.44
C ALA A 64 -28.68 -21.23 3.57
N MET A 65 -27.82 -21.11 2.54
CA MET A 65 -27.82 -19.99 1.59
C MET A 65 -29.14 -19.80 0.89
N GLN A 66 -29.82 -20.89 0.53
CA GLN A 66 -31.13 -20.89 -0.17
C GLN A 66 -32.26 -20.34 0.71
N ALA A 67 -32.11 -20.40 2.04
CA ALA A 67 -33.10 -19.88 2.98
C ALA A 67 -33.09 -18.35 3.09
N ILE A 68 -32.02 -17.67 2.60
CA ILE A 68 -31.96 -16.21 2.57
C ILE A 68 -32.93 -15.71 1.49
N PRO A 69 -33.96 -14.90 1.84
CA PRO A 69 -34.99 -14.47 0.86
C PRO A 69 -34.50 -13.39 -0.10
N HIS A 70 -33.33 -12.77 0.19
CA HIS A 70 -32.79 -11.66 -0.56
C HIS A 70 -31.63 -12.10 -1.48
N ASN A 71 -31.21 -11.20 -2.37
CA ASN A 71 -30.04 -11.39 -3.20
C ASN A 71 -28.76 -11.27 -2.35
N VAL A 72 -27.81 -12.16 -2.60
CA VAL A 72 -26.48 -12.17 -1.99
C VAL A 72 -25.47 -12.09 -3.12
N ASP A 73 -24.67 -11.02 -3.16
CA ASP A 73 -23.64 -10.87 -4.17
C ASP A 73 -22.29 -11.43 -3.70
N LEU A 74 -22.02 -11.41 -2.37
CA LEU A 74 -20.75 -11.84 -1.78
C LEU A 74 -20.98 -12.83 -0.62
N ALA A 75 -20.23 -13.94 -0.61
CA ALA A 75 -20.20 -14.89 0.49
C ALA A 75 -18.80 -14.98 1.09
N LEU A 76 -18.67 -14.85 2.42
CA LEU A 76 -17.45 -15.13 3.18
C LEU A 76 -17.61 -16.48 3.88
N VAL A 77 -16.62 -17.37 3.72
CA VAL A 77 -16.70 -18.76 4.18
C VAL A 77 -15.70 -19.02 5.29
N PHE A 78 -16.23 -19.38 6.47
CA PHE A 78 -15.50 -19.76 7.68
C PHE A 78 -15.86 -21.16 8.17
N SER A 79 -16.57 -21.93 7.36
CA SER A 79 -16.95 -23.31 7.68
C SER A 79 -15.73 -24.26 7.58
N PRO A 80 -15.78 -25.45 8.21
CA PRO A 80 -14.70 -26.45 8.10
C PRO A 80 -14.40 -26.82 6.65
N CYS A 81 -13.13 -27.10 6.36
CA CYS A 81 -12.60 -27.36 5.01
C CYS A 81 -13.43 -28.40 4.24
N ASP A 82 -13.79 -29.52 4.87
CA ASP A 82 -14.55 -30.60 4.26
C ASP A 82 -15.95 -30.18 3.77
N SER A 83 -16.54 -29.14 4.38
CA SER A 83 -17.87 -28.63 3.99
C SER A 83 -17.82 -27.59 2.87
N VAL A 84 -16.64 -27.00 2.59
CA VAL A 84 -16.50 -25.87 1.67
C VAL A 84 -16.96 -26.22 0.25
N LYS A 85 -16.76 -27.45 -0.19
CA LYS A 85 -17.23 -27.90 -1.51
C LYS A 85 -18.75 -27.77 -1.67
N GLY A 86 -19.51 -28.20 -0.66
CA GLY A 86 -20.95 -28.03 -0.62
C GLY A 86 -21.38 -26.56 -0.54
N VAL A 87 -20.68 -25.79 0.28
CA VAL A 87 -20.91 -24.34 0.43
C VAL A 87 -20.73 -23.60 -0.90
N VAL A 88 -19.67 -23.90 -1.66
CA VAL A 88 -19.44 -23.29 -2.98
C VAL A 88 -20.54 -23.67 -3.97
N ALA A 89 -21.01 -24.94 -3.97
CA ALA A 89 -22.12 -25.35 -4.78
C ALA A 89 -23.43 -24.60 -4.41
N ASP A 90 -23.68 -24.41 -3.13
CA ASP A 90 -24.81 -23.63 -2.62
C ASP A 90 -24.73 -22.15 -3.05
N CYS A 91 -23.52 -21.54 -3.01
CA CYS A 91 -23.30 -20.18 -3.50
C CYS A 91 -23.56 -20.05 -5.00
N VAL A 92 -23.17 -21.05 -5.81
CA VAL A 92 -23.49 -21.14 -7.24
C VAL A 92 -24.98 -21.19 -7.45
N ALA A 93 -25.67 -22.10 -6.77
CA ALA A 93 -27.13 -22.25 -6.88
C ALA A 93 -27.90 -20.99 -6.46
N LYS A 94 -27.37 -20.23 -5.50
CA LYS A 94 -27.91 -18.93 -5.06
C LYS A 94 -27.63 -17.78 -6.05
N GLY A 95 -26.69 -17.94 -6.97
CA GLY A 95 -26.34 -16.93 -7.96
C GLY A 95 -25.39 -15.83 -7.38
N VAL A 96 -24.62 -16.17 -6.33
CA VAL A 96 -23.58 -15.30 -5.74
C VAL A 96 -22.56 -14.94 -6.81
N LYS A 97 -21.99 -13.74 -6.73
CA LYS A 97 -21.00 -13.25 -7.71
C LYS A 97 -19.56 -13.52 -7.28
N GLY A 98 -19.31 -13.47 -5.98
CA GLY A 98 -17.99 -13.74 -5.41
C GLY A 98 -18.08 -14.53 -4.12
N VAL A 99 -17.08 -15.42 -3.94
CA VAL A 99 -16.89 -16.18 -2.71
C VAL A 99 -15.50 -15.91 -2.19
N ILE A 100 -15.38 -15.49 -0.94
CA ILE A 100 -14.12 -15.34 -0.23
C ILE A 100 -13.98 -16.50 0.74
N ILE A 101 -12.98 -17.36 0.55
CA ILE A 101 -12.78 -18.53 1.39
C ILE A 101 -11.67 -18.24 2.38
N CYS A 102 -12.07 -17.96 3.64
CA CYS A 102 -11.10 -17.68 4.71
C CYS A 102 -10.53 -18.97 5.32
N THR A 103 -11.26 -20.07 5.21
CA THR A 103 -10.85 -21.39 5.69
C THR A 103 -9.55 -21.85 5.04
N SER A 104 -8.64 -22.40 5.85
CA SER A 104 -7.42 -23.12 5.45
C SER A 104 -7.63 -24.63 5.38
N GLY A 105 -6.63 -25.40 4.93
CA GLY A 105 -6.68 -26.84 4.81
C GLY A 105 -6.75 -27.33 3.35
N PHE A 106 -6.32 -26.48 2.41
CA PHE A 106 -6.33 -26.73 0.97
C PHE A 106 -4.92 -27.03 0.43
N ALA A 107 -4.53 -26.42 -0.68
CA ALA A 107 -3.28 -26.73 -1.36
C ALA A 107 -2.02 -26.49 -0.49
N GLU A 108 -2.08 -25.63 0.50
CA GLU A 108 -1.00 -25.39 1.47
C GLU A 108 -0.71 -26.63 2.35
N ASN A 109 -1.71 -27.51 2.51
CA ASN A 109 -1.53 -28.79 3.21
C ASN A 109 -1.07 -29.94 2.28
N GLY A 110 -0.96 -29.69 0.95
CA GLY A 110 -0.57 -30.73 -0.02
C GLY A 110 -1.68 -31.77 -0.27
N GLY A 111 -1.33 -32.87 -0.93
CA GLY A 111 -2.15 -34.10 -1.05
C GLY A 111 -3.61 -33.83 -1.45
N ASP A 112 -4.54 -34.32 -0.60
CA ASP A 112 -5.98 -34.18 -0.81
C ASP A 112 -6.46 -32.72 -0.81
N GLY A 113 -5.72 -31.80 -0.13
CA GLY A 113 -6.03 -30.37 -0.14
C GLY A 113 -5.89 -29.76 -1.53
N ILE A 114 -4.90 -30.16 -2.31
CA ILE A 114 -4.71 -29.70 -3.71
C ILE A 114 -5.91 -30.14 -4.56
N LYS A 115 -6.34 -31.41 -4.40
CA LYS A 115 -7.49 -31.95 -5.13
C LYS A 115 -8.78 -31.23 -4.79
N LEU A 116 -9.05 -31.03 -3.50
CA LEU A 116 -10.22 -30.30 -3.01
C LEU A 116 -10.25 -28.86 -3.53
N GLN A 117 -9.11 -28.18 -3.50
CA GLN A 117 -8.97 -26.83 -4.07
C GLN A 117 -9.30 -26.80 -5.57
N GLY A 118 -8.83 -27.78 -6.34
CA GLY A 118 -9.17 -27.90 -7.75
C GLY A 118 -10.66 -28.14 -8.00
N GLU A 119 -11.30 -28.96 -7.15
CA GLU A 119 -12.74 -29.23 -7.24
C GLU A 119 -13.59 -27.99 -6.96
N ILE A 120 -13.29 -27.23 -5.88
CA ILE A 120 -14.04 -25.99 -5.58
C ILE A 120 -13.87 -24.94 -6.67
N ALA A 121 -12.66 -24.77 -7.21
CA ALA A 121 -12.41 -23.85 -8.32
C ALA A 121 -13.17 -24.27 -9.60
N GLY A 122 -13.26 -25.57 -9.87
CA GLY A 122 -14.03 -26.12 -10.98
C GLY A 122 -15.54 -25.84 -10.85
N ILE A 123 -16.13 -26.07 -9.67
CA ILE A 123 -17.54 -25.80 -9.37
C ILE A 123 -17.87 -24.31 -9.55
N ALA A 124 -17.07 -23.45 -8.96
CA ALA A 124 -17.27 -22.00 -9.03
C ALA A 124 -17.17 -21.48 -10.48
N ARG A 125 -16.17 -21.93 -11.23
CA ARG A 125 -16.00 -21.56 -12.65
C ARG A 125 -17.16 -22.00 -13.51
N ALA A 126 -17.64 -23.24 -13.33
CA ALA A 126 -18.80 -23.75 -14.07
C ALA A 126 -20.08 -22.95 -13.77
N GLY A 127 -20.19 -22.43 -12.51
CA GLY A 127 -21.31 -21.60 -12.07
C GLY A 127 -21.16 -20.11 -12.34
N GLY A 128 -20.05 -19.65 -12.91
CA GLY A 128 -19.77 -18.23 -13.14
C GLY A 128 -19.53 -17.42 -11.87
N VAL A 129 -19.10 -18.08 -10.79
CA VAL A 129 -18.74 -17.47 -9.50
C VAL A 129 -17.23 -17.30 -9.40
N ARG A 130 -16.77 -16.15 -8.90
CA ARG A 130 -15.34 -15.90 -8.70
C ARG A 130 -14.93 -16.22 -7.26
N ILE A 131 -13.69 -16.72 -7.08
CA ILE A 131 -13.14 -17.04 -5.77
C ILE A 131 -11.92 -16.20 -5.46
N ILE A 132 -11.89 -15.62 -4.24
CA ILE A 132 -10.68 -15.06 -3.59
C ILE A 132 -10.28 -16.05 -2.48
N GLY A 133 -9.01 -16.42 -2.43
CA GLY A 133 -8.50 -17.43 -1.51
C GLY A 133 -8.35 -18.81 -2.16
N PRO A 134 -8.55 -19.93 -1.44
CA PRO A 134 -8.81 -20.07 0.00
C PRO A 134 -7.63 -19.62 0.87
N ASN A 135 -7.72 -19.82 2.19
CA ASN A 135 -6.67 -19.48 3.15
C ASN A 135 -6.32 -17.99 3.11
N CYS A 136 -7.31 -17.11 3.22
CA CYS A 136 -7.16 -15.66 3.16
C CYS A 136 -7.96 -14.96 4.27
N VAL A 137 -7.75 -13.66 4.43
CA VAL A 137 -8.50 -12.83 5.39
C VAL A 137 -9.52 -11.92 4.72
N GLY A 138 -9.76 -12.11 3.43
CA GLY A 138 -10.80 -11.42 2.69
C GLY A 138 -10.35 -10.12 2.03
N VAL A 139 -11.27 -9.18 1.91
CA VAL A 139 -11.05 -7.90 1.25
C VAL A 139 -11.40 -6.74 2.18
N TYR A 140 -10.79 -5.60 1.91
CA TYR A 140 -11.09 -4.33 2.56
C TYR A 140 -11.43 -3.30 1.48
N CYS A 141 -12.58 -2.63 1.64
CA CYS A 141 -13.04 -1.54 0.79
C CYS A 141 -13.81 -0.55 1.65
N PRO A 142 -13.18 0.57 2.09
CA PRO A 142 -13.82 1.54 2.99
C PRO A 142 -15.07 2.17 2.40
N GLU A 143 -15.08 2.44 1.10
CA GLU A 143 -16.19 3.08 0.41
C GLU A 143 -17.50 2.30 0.55
N SER A 144 -17.44 0.99 0.47
CA SER A 144 -18.59 0.09 0.66
C SER A 144 -18.71 -0.42 2.10
N LYS A 145 -17.86 0.04 3.02
CA LYS A 145 -17.78 -0.41 4.41
C LYS A 145 -17.49 -1.92 4.55
N LEU A 146 -16.89 -2.53 3.55
CA LEU A 146 -16.34 -3.87 3.65
C LEU A 146 -15.04 -3.81 4.46
N ILE A 147 -15.18 -3.72 5.78
CA ILE A 147 -14.09 -3.58 6.73
C ILE A 147 -14.23 -4.67 7.79
N ASN A 148 -13.48 -5.73 7.63
CA ASN A 148 -13.61 -6.96 8.39
C ASN A 148 -12.88 -6.98 9.75
N TYR A 149 -11.88 -6.11 9.97
CA TYR A 149 -11.18 -5.98 11.24
C TYR A 149 -11.66 -4.76 12.01
N ALA A 150 -12.59 -4.97 12.93
CA ALA A 150 -13.18 -3.92 13.74
C ALA A 150 -12.15 -3.18 14.59
N GLY A 151 -12.29 -1.86 14.68
CA GLY A 151 -11.54 -0.99 15.56
C GLY A 151 -10.09 -0.70 15.17
N TRP A 152 -9.53 -1.41 14.20
CA TRP A 152 -8.13 -1.28 13.77
C TRP A 152 -7.98 -0.66 12.39
N MET A 153 -8.88 -1.00 11.47
CA MET A 153 -8.78 -0.55 10.08
C MET A 153 -9.33 0.87 9.91
N PRO A 154 -8.64 1.71 9.11
CA PRO A 154 -9.11 3.05 8.77
C PRO A 154 -10.47 3.00 8.06
N ARG A 155 -11.25 4.08 8.19
CA ARG A 155 -12.56 4.22 7.49
C ARG A 155 -12.47 5.08 6.24
N GLU A 156 -11.42 5.87 6.12
CA GLU A 156 -11.19 6.74 5.01
C GLU A 156 -10.71 5.96 3.79
N SER A 157 -11.27 6.28 2.64
CA SER A 157 -10.81 5.77 1.35
C SER A 157 -9.75 6.69 0.75
N GLY A 158 -8.80 6.11 0.00
CA GLY A 158 -7.73 6.84 -0.68
C GLY A 158 -7.23 6.11 -1.93
N PRO A 159 -6.23 6.65 -2.63
CA PRO A 159 -5.84 6.17 -3.96
C PRO A 159 -4.88 4.98 -3.96
N VAL A 160 -4.72 4.25 -2.86
CA VAL A 160 -3.81 3.10 -2.82
C VAL A 160 -4.58 1.79 -2.96
N GLY A 161 -4.22 0.97 -3.95
CA GLY A 161 -4.69 -0.41 -4.08
C GLY A 161 -3.64 -1.39 -3.60
N MET A 162 -4.04 -2.45 -2.88
CA MET A 162 -3.10 -3.45 -2.36
C MET A 162 -3.59 -4.87 -2.62
N PHE A 163 -2.69 -5.76 -3.01
CA PHE A 163 -2.90 -7.21 -2.95
C PHE A 163 -1.75 -7.90 -2.22
N SER A 164 -2.05 -8.93 -1.46
CA SER A 164 -1.05 -9.59 -0.61
C SER A 164 -1.32 -11.06 -0.40
N HIS A 165 -0.29 -11.90 -0.52
CA HIS A 165 -0.33 -13.29 -0.08
C HIS A 165 -0.32 -13.42 1.46
N SER A 166 0.25 -12.42 2.16
CA SER A 166 0.22 -12.38 3.62
C SER A 166 -1.05 -11.71 4.13
N GLY A 167 -1.88 -12.47 4.87
CA GLY A 167 -3.08 -11.94 5.50
C GLY A 167 -2.79 -10.84 6.53
N SER A 168 -1.73 -10.99 7.34
CA SER A 168 -1.36 -9.99 8.35
C SER A 168 -0.98 -8.64 7.71
N MET A 169 -0.29 -8.65 6.58
CA MET A 169 0.10 -7.42 5.88
C MET A 169 -1.10 -6.66 5.29
N THR A 170 -2.21 -7.34 4.97
CA THR A 170 -3.43 -6.66 4.53
C THR A 170 -4.11 -5.85 5.64
N VAL A 171 -3.70 -6.05 6.88
CA VAL A 171 -4.16 -5.29 8.05
C VAL A 171 -3.08 -4.30 8.50
N SER A 172 -1.84 -4.77 8.73
CA SER A 172 -0.76 -3.93 9.27
C SER A 172 -0.41 -2.75 8.35
N MET A 173 -0.38 -2.98 7.03
CA MET A 173 0.02 -1.95 6.07
C MET A 173 -0.97 -0.78 5.99
N PRO A 174 -2.29 -0.97 5.83
CA PRO A 174 -3.25 0.14 5.88
C PRO A 174 -3.26 0.88 7.21
N VAL A 175 -3.08 0.18 8.33
CA VAL A 175 -3.02 0.79 9.66
C VAL A 175 -1.76 1.65 9.80
N ALA A 176 -0.59 1.13 9.44
CA ALA A 176 0.67 1.88 9.50
C ALA A 176 0.65 3.11 8.58
N ALA A 177 0.15 2.95 7.34
CA ALA A 177 0.04 4.03 6.37
C ALA A 177 -0.94 5.13 6.82
N SER A 178 -2.03 4.76 7.52
CA SER A 178 -3.02 5.73 8.01
C SER A 178 -2.45 6.71 9.04
N ILE A 179 -1.44 6.29 9.81
CA ILE A 179 -0.71 7.17 10.73
C ILE A 179 -0.01 8.31 9.97
N MET A 180 0.37 8.05 8.72
CA MET A 180 0.97 9.03 7.82
C MET A 180 -0.07 9.74 6.94
N GLY A 181 -1.39 9.56 7.20
CA GLY A 181 -2.48 10.12 6.40
C GLY A 181 -2.63 9.51 5.01
N ILE A 182 -2.12 8.29 4.81
CA ILE A 182 -2.23 7.55 3.54
C ILE A 182 -3.35 6.52 3.65
N HIS A 183 -4.29 6.56 2.73
CA HIS A 183 -5.48 5.73 2.75
C HIS A 183 -5.60 4.85 1.50
N PHE A 184 -6.34 3.75 1.63
CA PHE A 184 -6.47 2.74 0.60
C PHE A 184 -7.86 2.76 -0.04
N SER A 185 -7.91 2.55 -1.35
CA SER A 185 -9.16 2.30 -2.07
C SER A 185 -9.68 0.90 -1.76
N LYS A 186 -8.81 -0.08 -1.92
CA LYS A 186 -9.13 -1.51 -1.74
C LYS A 186 -7.88 -2.29 -1.35
N VAL A 187 -8.07 -3.35 -0.55
CA VAL A 187 -7.02 -4.31 -0.22
C VAL A 187 -7.55 -5.73 -0.40
N ILE A 188 -6.74 -6.61 -0.97
CA ILE A 188 -7.08 -7.99 -1.25
C ILE A 188 -6.07 -8.93 -0.58
N SER A 189 -6.56 -9.83 0.26
CA SER A 189 -5.81 -10.98 0.73
C SER A 189 -5.94 -12.10 -0.29
N CYS A 190 -4.86 -12.42 -1.01
CA CYS A 190 -4.89 -13.36 -2.13
C CYS A 190 -5.12 -14.81 -1.72
N GLY A 191 -4.56 -15.21 -0.55
CA GLY A 191 -4.55 -16.62 -0.12
C GLY A 191 -3.86 -17.54 -1.13
N ASN A 192 -4.44 -18.71 -1.36
CA ASN A 192 -3.89 -19.72 -2.27
C ASN A 192 -4.14 -19.42 -3.77
N GLU A 193 -4.95 -18.42 -4.10
CA GLU A 193 -5.24 -18.02 -5.48
C GLU A 193 -5.81 -19.18 -6.35
N CYS A 194 -6.85 -19.85 -5.90
CA CYS A 194 -7.38 -20.99 -6.64
C CYS A 194 -8.14 -20.59 -7.93
N ASP A 195 -8.64 -19.35 -8.02
CA ASP A 195 -9.28 -18.75 -9.18
C ASP A 195 -8.64 -17.39 -9.51
N LEU A 196 -8.99 -16.35 -8.77
CA LEU A 196 -8.38 -15.01 -8.93
C LEU A 196 -6.96 -15.00 -8.34
N ASN A 197 -6.02 -14.36 -9.04
CA ASN A 197 -4.60 -14.35 -8.67
C ASN A 197 -3.98 -12.94 -8.81
N ALA A 198 -2.72 -12.81 -8.42
CA ALA A 198 -1.99 -11.53 -8.44
C ALA A 198 -2.05 -10.79 -9.79
N ALA A 199 -2.07 -11.51 -10.92
CA ALA A 199 -2.20 -10.88 -12.23
C ALA A 199 -3.59 -10.27 -12.45
N ASP A 200 -4.65 -10.95 -11.96
CA ASP A 200 -6.02 -10.42 -12.02
C ASP A 200 -6.17 -9.17 -11.16
N PHE A 201 -5.63 -9.19 -9.94
CA PHE A 201 -5.71 -8.06 -9.02
C PHE A 201 -4.91 -6.86 -9.54
N LEU A 202 -3.73 -7.08 -10.11
CA LEU A 202 -2.95 -6.02 -10.75
C LEU A 202 -3.67 -5.43 -11.96
N GLU A 203 -4.30 -6.25 -12.79
CA GLU A 203 -5.09 -5.80 -13.93
C GLU A 203 -6.30 -4.96 -13.48
N TYR A 204 -6.98 -5.40 -12.43
CA TYR A 204 -8.08 -4.66 -11.83
C TYR A 204 -7.63 -3.28 -11.33
N PHE A 205 -6.59 -3.22 -10.47
CA PHE A 205 -6.06 -1.95 -9.97
C PHE A 205 -5.51 -1.05 -11.08
N GLY A 206 -4.98 -1.63 -12.14
CA GLY A 206 -4.56 -0.88 -13.32
C GLY A 206 -5.70 -0.12 -13.98
N ARG A 207 -6.90 -0.71 -14.02
CA ARG A 207 -8.10 -0.14 -14.64
C ARG A 207 -8.99 0.66 -13.66
N ASP A 208 -8.87 0.43 -12.35
CA ASP A 208 -9.66 1.13 -11.33
C ASP A 208 -9.29 2.62 -11.27
N PRO A 209 -10.21 3.57 -11.60
CA PRO A 209 -9.91 5.00 -11.59
C PRO A 209 -9.67 5.56 -10.17
N LYS A 210 -10.11 4.85 -9.12
CA LYS A 210 -9.90 5.23 -7.72
C LYS A 210 -8.52 4.83 -7.20
N THR A 211 -7.82 3.95 -7.91
CA THR A 211 -6.46 3.51 -7.56
C THR A 211 -5.44 4.31 -8.36
N GLY A 212 -4.58 5.06 -7.68
CA GLY A 212 -3.47 5.82 -8.25
C GLY A 212 -2.10 5.18 -8.03
N ILE A 213 -1.96 4.37 -6.98
CA ILE A 213 -0.74 3.65 -6.60
C ILE A 213 -1.11 2.20 -6.32
N VAL A 214 -0.32 1.25 -6.81
CA VAL A 214 -0.51 -0.17 -6.50
C VAL A 214 0.65 -0.64 -5.63
N ILE A 215 0.34 -1.26 -4.49
CA ILE A 215 1.34 -1.93 -3.67
C ILE A 215 1.01 -3.41 -3.54
N GLY A 216 2.02 -4.25 -3.30
CA GLY A 216 1.77 -5.67 -3.10
C GLY A 216 2.89 -6.41 -2.39
N TYR A 217 2.49 -7.50 -1.72
CA TYR A 217 3.40 -8.51 -1.20
C TYR A 217 3.09 -9.84 -1.85
N VAL A 218 4.09 -10.45 -2.49
CA VAL A 218 3.93 -11.72 -3.20
C VAL A 218 5.02 -12.71 -2.82
N GLU A 219 4.65 -13.99 -2.63
CA GLU A 219 5.57 -15.09 -2.38
C GLU A 219 5.83 -15.91 -3.67
N GLY A 220 4.91 -15.84 -4.62
CA GLY A 220 5.00 -16.45 -5.94
C GLY A 220 4.08 -15.75 -6.93
N ILE A 221 4.24 -16.03 -8.22
CA ILE A 221 3.35 -15.55 -9.28
C ILE A 221 3.00 -16.71 -10.17
N LYS A 222 1.71 -17.09 -10.23
CA LYS A 222 1.22 -18.27 -10.95
C LYS A 222 1.37 -18.14 -12.46
N ASP A 223 0.99 -16.99 -13.02
CA ASP A 223 1.14 -16.69 -14.45
C ASP A 223 2.12 -15.51 -14.62
N GLY A 224 3.42 -15.81 -14.57
CA GLY A 224 4.48 -14.80 -14.66
C GLY A 224 4.47 -14.03 -15.98
N ARG A 225 4.11 -14.68 -17.11
CA ARG A 225 4.07 -13.99 -18.42
C ARG A 225 2.92 -12.98 -18.48
N ARG A 226 1.74 -13.37 -18.02
CA ARG A 226 0.57 -12.48 -17.97
C ARG A 226 0.83 -11.33 -16.99
N PHE A 227 1.33 -11.64 -15.79
CA PHE A 227 1.67 -10.65 -14.77
C PHE A 227 2.67 -9.61 -15.30
N PHE A 228 3.75 -10.06 -15.94
CA PHE A 228 4.76 -9.17 -16.54
C PHE A 228 4.15 -8.22 -17.59
N ARG A 229 3.32 -8.75 -18.50
CA ARG A 229 2.65 -7.94 -19.52
C ARG A 229 1.74 -6.89 -18.89
N ILE A 230 0.92 -7.28 -17.91
CA ILE A 230 0.02 -6.36 -17.19
C ILE A 230 0.82 -5.32 -16.43
N ALA A 231 1.88 -5.71 -15.71
CA ALA A 231 2.72 -4.80 -14.97
C ALA A 231 3.33 -3.72 -15.88
N ARG A 232 3.81 -4.09 -17.07
CA ARG A 232 4.31 -3.13 -18.05
C ARG A 232 3.28 -2.12 -18.54
N GLU A 233 2.02 -2.51 -18.64
CA GLU A 233 0.95 -1.58 -19.04
C GLU A 233 0.54 -0.68 -17.86
N VAL A 234 0.39 -1.24 -16.68
CA VAL A 234 -0.03 -0.48 -15.49
C VAL A 234 1.04 0.53 -15.08
N SER A 235 2.32 0.14 -15.08
CA SER A 235 3.43 1.00 -14.65
C SER A 235 3.67 2.22 -15.53
N LYS A 236 3.13 2.27 -16.74
CA LYS A 236 3.15 3.49 -17.57
C LYS A 236 2.39 4.65 -16.92
N ASN A 237 1.36 4.36 -16.14
CA ASN A 237 0.45 5.35 -15.58
C ASN A 237 0.42 5.37 -14.06
N LYS A 238 0.58 4.20 -13.41
CA LYS A 238 0.48 4.03 -11.95
C LYS A 238 1.74 3.37 -11.43
N PRO A 239 2.41 3.92 -10.40
CA PRO A 239 3.53 3.25 -9.76
C PRO A 239 3.08 1.93 -9.12
N ILE A 240 3.90 0.90 -9.29
CA ILE A 240 3.70 -0.43 -8.70
C ILE A 240 4.86 -0.69 -7.76
N LEU A 241 4.60 -0.77 -6.46
CA LEU A 241 5.56 -1.09 -5.42
C LEU A 241 5.37 -2.54 -5.01
N LEU A 242 6.34 -3.42 -5.26
CA LEU A 242 6.21 -4.83 -4.93
C LEU A 242 7.33 -5.31 -4.04
N TRP A 243 6.92 -5.93 -2.93
CA TRP A 243 7.78 -6.68 -2.06
C TRP A 243 7.61 -8.18 -2.34
N LYS A 244 8.70 -8.82 -2.79
CA LYS A 244 8.75 -10.26 -3.06
C LYS A 244 9.35 -10.98 -1.85
N GLY A 245 8.54 -11.76 -1.17
CA GLY A 245 9.01 -12.71 -0.15
C GLY A 245 9.75 -13.90 -0.75
N GLY A 246 10.62 -14.54 0.03
CA GLY A 246 11.32 -15.74 -0.42
C GLY A 246 12.35 -15.51 -1.51
N THR A 247 13.12 -14.42 -1.45
CA THR A 247 14.19 -14.13 -2.41
C THR A 247 15.53 -14.78 -2.07
N SER A 248 15.80 -15.09 -0.81
CA SER A 248 16.98 -15.86 -0.38
C SER A 248 16.70 -17.36 -0.39
N ASP A 249 17.75 -18.19 -0.37
CA ASP A 249 17.61 -19.66 -0.33
C ASP A 249 16.84 -20.13 0.91
N ILE A 250 17.05 -19.47 2.06
CA ILE A 250 16.32 -19.75 3.30
C ILE A 250 14.87 -19.30 3.17
N GLY A 251 14.65 -18.09 2.72
CA GLY A 251 13.31 -17.52 2.50
C GLY A 251 12.51 -18.29 1.46
N SER A 252 13.15 -18.78 0.38
CA SER A 252 12.50 -19.59 -0.65
C SER A 252 11.97 -20.91 -0.11
N ARG A 253 12.74 -21.60 0.75
CA ARG A 253 12.28 -22.82 1.44
C ARG A 253 11.11 -22.55 2.37
N SER A 254 11.15 -21.43 3.10
CA SER A 254 10.06 -21.00 3.97
C SER A 254 8.79 -20.68 3.18
N ALA A 255 8.90 -19.92 2.09
CA ALA A 255 7.77 -19.58 1.21
C ALA A 255 7.16 -20.83 0.54
N ALA A 256 8.00 -21.77 0.07
CA ALA A 256 7.53 -23.02 -0.51
C ALA A 256 6.74 -23.88 0.50
N SER A 257 7.15 -23.90 1.76
CA SER A 257 6.43 -24.60 2.83
C SER A 257 5.12 -23.92 3.22
N HIS A 258 5.02 -22.60 3.02
CA HIS A 258 3.85 -21.80 3.45
C HIS A 258 2.78 -21.72 2.37
N THR A 259 3.15 -21.51 1.11
CA THR A 259 2.22 -21.26 0.00
C THR A 259 2.38 -22.18 -1.19
N GLY A 260 3.32 -23.13 -1.15
CA GLY A 260 3.65 -23.97 -2.30
C GLY A 260 4.31 -23.20 -3.46
N ALA A 261 4.77 -21.99 -3.22
CA ALA A 261 5.32 -21.11 -4.25
C ALA A 261 6.67 -21.63 -4.77
N LEU A 262 6.84 -21.61 -6.09
CA LEU A 262 8.13 -21.95 -6.72
C LEU A 262 9.16 -20.85 -6.42
N ALA A 263 10.37 -21.27 -6.04
CA ALA A 263 11.51 -20.38 -5.83
C ALA A 263 11.86 -19.64 -7.14
N VAL A 264 11.94 -18.32 -7.07
CA VAL A 264 12.40 -17.49 -8.18
C VAL A 264 13.76 -16.91 -7.80
N LYS A 265 14.76 -17.08 -8.67
CA LYS A 265 16.09 -16.48 -8.45
C LYS A 265 15.98 -14.96 -8.39
N THR A 266 16.68 -14.34 -7.43
CA THR A 266 16.67 -12.89 -7.21
C THR A 266 17.00 -12.10 -8.48
N GLN A 267 17.99 -12.55 -9.27
CA GLN A 267 18.38 -11.90 -10.52
C GLN A 267 17.24 -11.86 -11.55
N VAL A 268 16.42 -12.92 -11.60
CA VAL A 268 15.25 -12.98 -12.50
C VAL A 268 14.20 -11.97 -12.02
N TRP A 269 13.95 -11.91 -10.72
CA TRP A 269 13.01 -10.95 -10.15
C TRP A 269 13.46 -9.50 -10.39
N ASP A 270 14.74 -9.20 -10.17
CA ASP A 270 15.31 -7.87 -10.43
C ASP A 270 15.17 -7.46 -11.91
N ALA A 271 15.43 -8.40 -12.83
CA ALA A 271 15.23 -8.18 -14.25
C ALA A 271 13.77 -7.91 -14.62
N VAL A 272 12.84 -8.67 -14.02
CA VAL A 272 11.38 -8.47 -14.21
C VAL A 272 10.96 -7.09 -13.70
N CYS A 273 11.38 -6.70 -12.49
CA CYS A 273 11.06 -5.39 -11.93
C CYS A 273 11.56 -4.26 -12.83
N LYS A 274 12.82 -4.31 -13.24
CA LYS A 274 13.43 -3.31 -14.12
C LYS A 274 12.71 -3.19 -15.46
N GLN A 275 12.40 -4.33 -16.11
CA GLN A 275 11.79 -4.36 -17.44
C GLN A 275 10.30 -4.02 -17.41
N ALA A 276 9.62 -4.24 -16.29
CA ALA A 276 8.21 -3.94 -16.12
C ALA A 276 7.93 -2.60 -15.41
N GLY A 277 8.97 -1.85 -15.02
CA GLY A 277 8.81 -0.59 -14.29
C GLY A 277 8.24 -0.76 -12.88
N ILE A 278 8.45 -1.94 -12.28
CA ILE A 278 8.06 -2.23 -10.91
C ILE A 278 9.12 -1.66 -9.98
N ILE A 279 8.69 -0.90 -8.98
CA ILE A 279 9.55 -0.43 -7.90
C ILE A 279 9.71 -1.58 -6.91
N LYS A 280 10.90 -2.20 -6.91
CA LYS A 280 11.23 -3.28 -6.00
C LYS A 280 11.33 -2.73 -4.57
N VAL A 281 10.69 -3.45 -3.65
CA VAL A 281 10.69 -3.19 -2.21
C VAL A 281 11.33 -4.39 -1.50
N ASP A 282 12.19 -4.13 -0.52
CA ASP A 282 12.93 -5.18 0.17
C ASP A 282 12.44 -5.42 1.62
N CYS A 283 11.71 -4.47 2.22
CA CYS A 283 11.13 -4.61 3.56
C CYS A 283 9.90 -3.70 3.77
N GLU A 284 9.25 -3.85 4.91
CA GLU A 284 8.06 -3.05 5.29
C GLU A 284 8.38 -1.55 5.38
N ASP A 285 9.52 -1.20 5.97
CA ASP A 285 9.97 0.20 6.09
C ASP A 285 10.15 0.85 4.72
N ASP A 286 10.76 0.15 3.76
CA ASP A 286 10.92 0.63 2.39
C ASP A 286 9.57 0.81 1.70
N MET A 287 8.62 -0.11 1.93
CA MET A 287 7.26 0.00 1.37
C MET A 287 6.58 1.28 1.85
N LEU A 288 6.63 1.58 3.14
CA LEU A 288 6.03 2.78 3.71
C LEU A 288 6.75 4.06 3.24
N ASP A 289 8.07 4.02 3.16
CA ASP A 289 8.86 5.16 2.70
C ASP A 289 8.58 5.50 1.23
N TYR A 290 8.60 4.49 0.35
CA TYR A 290 8.31 4.70 -1.07
C TYR A 290 6.86 5.10 -1.27
N LEU A 291 5.92 4.45 -0.56
CA LEU A 291 4.51 4.80 -0.60
C LEU A 291 4.27 6.26 -0.22
N GLN A 292 4.92 6.77 0.85
CA GLN A 292 4.82 8.17 1.26
C GLN A 292 5.26 9.12 0.16
N ALA A 293 6.38 8.83 -0.50
CA ALA A 293 6.87 9.68 -1.58
C ALA A 293 5.93 9.72 -2.78
N PHE A 294 5.51 8.55 -3.28
CA PHE A 294 4.60 8.47 -4.43
C PHE A 294 3.20 9.05 -4.14
N TYR A 295 2.81 9.08 -2.87
CA TYR A 295 1.53 9.63 -2.45
C TYR A 295 1.54 11.16 -2.34
N TYR A 296 2.59 11.74 -1.76
CA TYR A 296 2.65 13.16 -1.44
C TYR A 296 3.47 14.00 -2.40
N LEU A 297 4.58 13.47 -2.91
CA LEU A 297 5.53 14.27 -3.67
C LEU A 297 5.12 14.42 -5.14
N PRO A 298 5.35 15.58 -5.75
CA PRO A 298 5.32 15.72 -7.19
C PRO A 298 6.46 14.88 -7.80
N ARG A 299 6.32 14.59 -9.09
CA ARG A 299 7.34 13.82 -9.83
C ARG A 299 8.61 14.64 -9.99
N PRO A 300 9.81 14.10 -9.65
CA PRO A 300 11.06 14.80 -9.86
C PRO A 300 11.34 14.97 -11.36
N ARG A 301 11.79 16.16 -11.75
CA ARG A 301 12.13 16.48 -13.15
C ARG A 301 13.57 16.09 -13.51
N GLY A 302 14.43 15.94 -12.50
CA GLY A 302 15.83 15.58 -12.63
C GLY A 302 16.40 15.15 -11.29
N ASN A 303 17.73 14.91 -11.27
CA ASN A 303 18.46 14.37 -10.11
C ASN A 303 19.25 15.42 -9.31
N ARG A 304 19.07 16.72 -9.60
CA ARG A 304 19.83 17.82 -8.97
C ARG A 304 19.17 18.21 -7.64
N VAL A 305 19.88 17.95 -6.55
CA VAL A 305 19.39 18.12 -5.17
C VAL A 305 19.97 19.39 -4.54
N ALA A 306 19.12 20.21 -3.98
CA ALA A 306 19.52 21.25 -3.01
C ALA A 306 19.30 20.73 -1.59
N ILE A 307 20.34 20.82 -0.76
CA ILE A 307 20.32 20.41 0.64
C ILE A 307 20.31 21.65 1.51
N VAL A 308 19.40 21.74 2.47
CA VAL A 308 19.34 22.77 3.51
C VAL A 308 19.54 22.10 4.86
N SER A 309 20.56 22.52 5.58
CA SER A 309 20.87 21.96 6.89
C SER A 309 21.10 23.05 7.94
N ALA A 310 20.65 22.79 9.16
CA ALA A 310 20.99 23.63 10.32
C ALA A 310 22.37 23.28 10.92
N THR A 311 23.02 22.22 10.42
CA THR A 311 24.35 21.75 10.89
C THR A 311 25.18 21.24 9.72
N GLY A 312 26.42 21.65 9.61
CA GLY A 312 27.33 21.30 8.51
C GLY A 312 27.48 19.77 8.34
N GLY A 313 27.67 19.03 9.44
CA GLY A 313 27.89 17.58 9.39
C GLY A 313 26.75 16.78 8.76
N LEU A 314 25.49 17.14 9.02
CA LEU A 314 24.34 16.47 8.38
C LEU A 314 24.26 16.81 6.89
N GLY A 315 24.62 18.04 6.50
CA GLY A 315 24.71 18.44 5.08
C GLY A 315 25.71 17.58 4.31
N VAL A 316 26.91 17.38 4.87
CA VAL A 316 27.97 16.53 4.28
C VAL A 316 27.48 15.08 4.15
N ALA A 317 26.93 14.49 5.22
CA ALA A 317 26.43 13.11 5.19
C ALA A 317 25.30 12.90 4.16
N MET A 318 24.47 13.91 3.92
CA MET A 318 23.44 13.85 2.86
C MET A 318 24.05 13.98 1.46
N ALA A 319 25.11 14.77 1.30
CA ALA A 319 25.83 14.87 0.03
C ALA A 319 26.49 13.53 -0.36
N ASP A 320 27.11 12.84 0.61
CA ASP A 320 27.64 11.49 0.39
C ASP A 320 26.52 10.51 -0.02
N ALA A 321 25.38 10.55 0.68
CA ALA A 321 24.24 9.73 0.33
C ALA A 321 23.71 10.02 -1.08
N CYS A 322 23.68 11.28 -1.52
CA CYS A 322 23.29 11.63 -2.89
C CYS A 322 24.20 10.94 -3.91
N SER A 323 25.52 10.96 -3.70
CA SER A 323 26.49 10.28 -4.57
C SER A 323 26.26 8.77 -4.63
N ASP A 324 26.01 8.11 -3.46
CA ASP A 324 25.78 6.67 -3.36
C ASP A 324 24.56 6.22 -4.19
N TYR A 325 23.54 7.07 -4.32
CA TYR A 325 22.28 6.75 -4.98
C TYR A 325 22.08 7.43 -6.33
N GLY A 326 23.13 8.00 -6.92
CA GLY A 326 23.11 8.58 -8.27
C GLY A 326 22.35 9.90 -8.39
N LEU A 327 22.24 10.66 -7.30
CA LEU A 327 21.78 12.02 -7.29
C LEU A 327 23.00 12.97 -7.29
N GLU A 328 22.79 14.21 -7.73
CA GLU A 328 23.84 15.21 -7.86
C GLU A 328 23.49 16.45 -7.02
N LEU A 329 24.48 17.08 -6.42
CA LEU A 329 24.26 18.37 -5.79
C LEU A 329 24.01 19.44 -6.85
N ALA A 330 22.91 20.14 -6.74
CA ALA A 330 22.56 21.24 -7.64
C ALA A 330 23.62 22.37 -7.57
N ALA A 331 24.11 22.80 -8.72
CA ALA A 331 24.88 24.04 -8.83
C ALA A 331 23.89 25.23 -8.79
N LEU A 332 23.85 25.93 -7.64
CA LEU A 332 22.94 27.06 -7.45
C LEU A 332 23.33 28.23 -8.37
N SER A 333 22.34 28.89 -8.95
CA SER A 333 22.55 30.09 -9.75
C SER A 333 23.12 31.25 -8.93
N GLN A 334 23.83 32.19 -9.57
CA GLN A 334 24.36 33.34 -8.86
C GLN A 334 23.27 34.19 -8.22
N SER A 335 22.10 34.30 -8.88
CA SER A 335 20.95 35.02 -8.34
C SER A 335 20.39 34.36 -7.07
N THR A 336 20.33 33.03 -7.03
CA THR A 336 19.92 32.27 -5.84
C THR A 336 20.93 32.45 -4.71
N ARG A 337 22.26 32.37 -4.98
CA ARG A 337 23.28 32.61 -3.97
C ARG A 337 23.21 34.03 -3.38
N ASN A 338 23.06 35.05 -4.22
CA ASN A 338 22.93 36.43 -3.76
C ASN A 338 21.66 36.62 -2.89
N ARG A 339 20.58 35.98 -3.24
CA ARG A 339 19.33 36.00 -2.45
C ARG A 339 19.55 35.31 -1.10
N LEU A 340 20.17 34.14 -1.08
CA LEU A 340 20.50 33.40 0.15
C LEU A 340 21.42 34.22 1.08
N GLN A 341 22.38 34.96 0.53
CA GLN A 341 23.23 35.86 1.31
C GLN A 341 22.44 36.96 2.03
N GLY A 342 21.30 37.38 1.47
CA GLY A 342 20.40 38.34 2.12
C GLY A 342 19.49 37.72 3.18
N ILE A 343 19.33 36.40 3.19
CA ILE A 343 18.42 35.65 4.09
C ILE A 343 19.18 35.04 5.25
N VAL A 344 20.35 34.41 4.95
CA VAL A 344 21.11 33.59 5.89
C VAL A 344 22.19 34.47 6.54
N PRO A 345 22.41 34.36 7.88
CA PRO A 345 23.50 35.11 8.56
C PRO A 345 24.86 34.83 7.92
N SER A 346 25.74 35.83 7.91
CA SER A 346 27.07 35.72 7.27
C SER A 346 28.11 34.94 8.10
N ILE A 347 27.83 34.66 9.37
CA ILE A 347 28.76 34.00 10.30
C ILE A 347 28.22 32.62 10.69
N GLY A 348 29.05 31.59 10.56
CA GLY A 348 28.70 30.22 10.93
C GLY A 348 27.69 29.53 9.98
N THR A 349 27.60 30.00 8.72
CA THR A 349 26.70 29.52 7.70
C THR A 349 27.39 29.39 6.35
N CYS A 350 26.72 28.77 5.37
CA CYS A 350 27.22 28.64 4.00
C CYS A 350 26.05 28.71 3.02
N VAL A 351 26.14 29.51 1.99
CA VAL A 351 25.14 29.64 0.93
C VAL A 351 25.44 28.79 -0.31
N ASN A 352 26.53 28.04 -0.31
CA ASN A 352 26.78 27.00 -1.31
C ASN A 352 25.99 25.72 -0.94
N ASN A 353 25.70 24.89 -1.93
CA ASN A 353 25.03 23.61 -1.68
C ASN A 353 26.03 22.54 -1.20
N PRO A 354 25.85 21.93 -0.01
CA PRO A 354 24.77 22.10 0.97
C PRO A 354 24.69 23.50 1.60
N VAL A 355 23.49 24.06 1.64
CA VAL A 355 23.21 25.35 2.27
C VAL A 355 23.14 25.16 3.79
N ASP A 356 24.14 25.67 4.51
CA ASP A 356 24.13 25.67 5.99
C ASP A 356 23.50 26.97 6.48
N ILE A 357 22.32 26.86 7.08
CA ILE A 357 21.56 28.02 7.57
C ILE A 357 21.84 28.31 9.08
N GLY A 358 22.70 27.52 9.69
CA GLY A 358 23.07 27.66 11.11
C GLY A 358 21.96 27.25 12.06
N MET A 359 22.35 26.92 13.30
CA MET A 359 21.42 26.39 14.32
C MET A 359 20.35 27.40 14.74
N MET A 360 20.62 28.70 14.66
CA MET A 360 19.63 29.75 14.97
C MET A 360 18.43 29.78 14.03
N SER A 361 18.54 29.18 12.83
CA SER A 361 17.46 29.02 11.88
C SER A 361 16.30 28.21 12.46
N SER A 362 16.58 27.31 13.40
CA SER A 362 15.57 26.47 14.08
C SER A 362 14.54 27.29 14.85
N PHE A 363 14.78 28.59 15.06
CA PHE A 363 13.89 29.52 15.76
C PHE A 363 13.35 30.64 14.85
N ASN A 364 13.68 30.60 13.54
CA ASN A 364 13.27 31.62 12.58
C ASN A 364 12.50 31.00 11.41
N LEU A 365 11.17 30.97 11.53
CA LEU A 365 10.26 30.44 10.52
C LEU A 365 10.46 31.11 9.16
N GLN A 366 10.51 32.46 9.14
CA GLN A 366 10.59 33.20 7.88
C GLN A 366 11.87 32.91 7.12
N MET A 367 13.00 32.81 7.80
CA MET A 367 14.28 32.40 7.19
C MET A 367 14.20 31.01 6.58
N GLY A 368 13.55 30.04 7.28
CA GLY A 368 13.31 28.69 6.76
C GLY A 368 12.51 28.72 5.47
N ILE A 369 11.38 29.42 5.47
CA ILE A 369 10.49 29.57 4.31
C ILE A 369 11.21 30.23 3.13
N ASP A 370 11.88 31.37 3.37
CA ASP A 370 12.53 32.15 2.31
C ASP A 370 13.71 31.39 1.68
N THR A 371 14.47 30.64 2.49
CA THR A 371 15.54 29.76 1.99
C THR A 371 15.00 28.68 1.05
N VAL A 372 13.98 27.91 1.48
CA VAL A 372 13.38 26.86 0.63
C VAL A 372 12.72 27.47 -0.61
N ARG A 373 12.06 28.60 -0.48
CA ARG A 373 11.44 29.31 -1.62
C ARG A 373 12.47 29.77 -2.64
N ALA A 374 13.62 30.29 -2.19
CA ALA A 374 14.70 30.69 -3.09
C ALA A 374 15.24 29.49 -3.90
N LEU A 375 15.42 28.33 -3.26
CA LEU A 375 15.84 27.10 -3.91
C LEU A 375 14.76 26.51 -4.82
N ALA A 376 13.51 26.57 -4.41
CA ALA A 376 12.39 26.07 -5.23
C ALA A 376 12.22 26.87 -6.55
N GLN A 377 12.62 28.12 -6.57
CA GLN A 377 12.59 28.99 -7.74
C GLN A 377 13.84 28.87 -8.64
N ASP A 378 14.89 28.21 -8.18
CA ASP A 378 16.12 27.99 -8.98
C ASP A 378 15.90 26.87 -10.00
N GLU A 379 16.01 27.16 -11.30
CA GLU A 379 15.84 26.17 -12.38
C GLU A 379 16.92 25.08 -12.37
N GLY A 380 18.04 25.31 -11.70
CA GLY A 380 19.10 24.34 -11.48
C GLY A 380 18.78 23.30 -10.41
N VAL A 381 17.66 23.44 -9.66
CA VAL A 381 17.27 22.56 -8.56
C VAL A 381 16.05 21.74 -8.96
N ASP A 382 16.11 20.41 -8.80
CA ASP A 382 15.01 19.50 -9.09
C ASP A 382 14.35 18.95 -7.81
N ILE A 383 15.11 18.84 -6.71
CA ILE A 383 14.70 18.22 -5.45
C ILE A 383 15.26 19.08 -4.30
N ILE A 384 14.49 19.23 -3.22
CA ILE A 384 14.92 19.92 -2.01
C ILE A 384 14.85 18.98 -0.82
N ILE A 385 15.96 18.87 -0.07
CA ILE A 385 16.02 18.11 1.18
C ILE A 385 16.43 19.07 2.32
N LYS A 386 15.59 19.16 3.36
CA LYS A 386 15.84 20.05 4.50
C LYS A 386 15.85 19.28 5.82
N THR A 387 16.85 19.56 6.68
CA THR A 387 16.82 19.07 8.06
C THR A 387 15.97 19.97 8.94
N VAL A 388 15.22 19.37 9.86
CA VAL A 388 14.41 20.08 10.86
C VAL A 388 15.20 20.14 12.17
N GLY A 389 15.49 21.35 12.63
CA GLY A 389 16.24 21.59 13.87
C GLY A 389 15.36 22.00 15.06
N THR A 390 14.05 22.16 14.88
CA THR A 390 13.12 22.61 15.93
C THR A 390 12.11 21.52 16.29
N SER A 391 11.69 21.47 17.55
CA SER A 391 10.56 20.67 18.03
C SER A 391 9.22 21.44 18.03
N ASN A 392 9.20 22.70 17.60
CA ASN A 392 8.02 23.51 17.49
C ASN A 392 7.21 23.09 16.24
N LEU A 393 6.24 22.17 16.41
CA LEU A 393 5.43 21.61 15.33
C LEU A 393 4.53 22.65 14.67
N GLU A 394 4.06 23.67 15.39
CA GLU A 394 3.28 24.75 14.80
C GLU A 394 4.10 25.53 13.75
N MET A 395 5.37 25.80 14.09
CA MET A 395 6.31 26.46 13.18
C MET A 395 6.58 25.60 11.93
N VAL A 396 6.75 24.29 12.10
CA VAL A 396 6.94 23.35 11.00
C VAL A 396 5.70 23.26 10.12
N SER A 397 4.51 23.20 10.72
CA SER A 397 3.22 23.17 9.98
C SER A 397 3.05 24.44 9.12
N LYS A 398 3.32 25.60 9.68
CA LYS A 398 3.28 26.87 8.95
C LYS A 398 4.28 26.93 7.80
N GLU A 399 5.47 26.35 7.98
CA GLU A 399 6.46 26.25 6.89
C GLU A 399 5.94 25.35 5.77
N PHE A 400 5.35 24.18 6.07
CA PHE A 400 4.77 23.28 5.07
C PHE A 400 3.63 23.96 4.30
N GLU A 401 2.72 24.65 5.00
CA GLU A 401 1.62 25.39 4.38
C GLU A 401 2.11 26.51 3.44
N ALA A 402 3.15 27.24 3.87
CA ALA A 402 3.72 28.34 3.07
C ALA A 402 4.47 27.86 1.82
N LEU A 403 4.87 26.60 1.79
CA LEU A 403 5.58 25.97 0.68
C LEU A 403 4.71 24.98 -0.11
N ALA A 404 3.45 24.81 0.26
CA ALA A 404 2.49 24.03 -0.50
C ALA A 404 2.32 24.63 -1.91
N GLY A 405 2.26 23.75 -2.92
CA GLY A 405 2.01 24.17 -4.30
C GLY A 405 3.24 24.37 -5.18
N PHE A 406 4.46 24.24 -4.64
CA PHE A 406 5.64 24.09 -5.49
C PHE A 406 5.62 22.73 -6.19
N ASP A 407 6.07 22.70 -7.43
CA ASP A 407 6.08 21.49 -8.27
C ASP A 407 7.38 20.68 -8.17
N LYS A 408 8.19 20.94 -7.13
CA LYS A 408 9.41 20.20 -6.80
C LYS A 408 9.23 19.38 -5.54
N PRO A 409 9.72 18.13 -5.50
CA PRO A 409 9.73 17.33 -4.27
C PRO A 409 10.44 18.05 -3.13
N MET A 410 9.78 18.20 -2.00
CA MET A 410 10.33 18.74 -0.77
C MET A 410 10.34 17.67 0.31
N ILE A 411 11.51 17.38 0.85
CA ILE A 411 11.71 16.35 1.84
C ILE A 411 12.27 16.96 3.11
N TYR A 412 11.63 16.62 4.22
CA TYR A 412 12.06 17.07 5.53
C TYR A 412 12.62 15.91 6.35
N ILE A 413 13.79 16.11 6.93
CA ILE A 413 14.46 15.13 7.76
C ILE A 413 14.25 15.48 9.22
N PHE A 414 13.50 14.63 9.92
CA PHE A 414 13.30 14.70 11.36
C PHE A 414 14.23 13.72 12.07
N SER A 415 14.83 14.14 13.19
CA SER A 415 15.56 13.19 14.02
C SER A 415 14.63 12.09 14.55
N ARG A 416 15.19 10.91 14.83
CA ARG A 416 14.40 9.78 15.38
C ARG A 416 13.62 10.16 16.64
N ALA A 417 14.20 11.03 17.50
CA ALA A 417 13.54 11.51 18.69
C ALA A 417 12.26 12.32 18.40
N MET A 418 12.22 13.00 17.25
CA MET A 418 11.07 13.80 16.83
C MET A 418 10.02 13.02 16.04
N MET A 419 10.33 11.80 15.54
CA MET A 419 9.40 11.00 14.76
C MET A 419 8.11 10.66 15.53
N ALA A 420 8.17 10.55 16.86
CA ALA A 420 6.99 10.33 17.70
C ALA A 420 5.97 11.49 17.67
N LEU A 421 6.44 12.69 17.30
CA LEU A 421 5.61 13.89 17.22
C LEU A 421 4.88 14.02 15.88
N LEU A 422 5.26 13.22 14.87
CA LEU A 422 4.71 13.34 13.50
C LEU A 422 3.20 13.12 13.42
N LYS A 423 2.63 12.31 14.33
CA LYS A 423 1.19 12.10 14.42
C LYS A 423 0.38 13.40 14.66
N GLU A 424 1.04 14.45 15.14
CA GLU A 424 0.44 15.75 15.41
C GLU A 424 0.55 16.70 14.19
N LEU A 425 1.40 16.36 13.20
CA LEU A 425 1.53 17.12 11.96
C LEU A 425 0.51 16.68 10.94
N LYS A 426 -0.21 17.62 10.36
CA LYS A 426 -1.10 17.33 9.22
C LYS A 426 -0.23 17.11 7.96
N PRO A 427 -0.44 16.00 7.26
CA PRO A 427 0.24 15.77 5.99
C PRO A 427 -0.10 16.86 4.97
N VAL A 428 0.91 17.31 4.23
CA VAL A 428 0.77 18.35 3.20
C VAL A 428 1.25 17.82 1.86
N LYS A 429 0.45 18.00 0.81
CA LYS A 429 0.84 17.60 -0.54
C LYS A 429 2.08 18.38 -0.98
N GLY A 430 3.05 17.70 -1.57
CA GLY A 430 4.34 18.27 -1.96
C GLY A 430 5.45 18.06 -0.93
N VAL A 431 5.10 17.56 0.28
CA VAL A 431 6.05 17.35 1.38
C VAL A 431 6.05 15.89 1.82
N ALA A 432 7.25 15.31 2.00
CA ALA A 432 7.43 14.01 2.64
C ALA A 432 8.44 14.12 3.79
N ILE A 433 8.31 13.24 4.79
CA ILE A 433 9.10 13.30 6.02
C ILE A 433 9.81 11.96 6.25
N TYR A 434 11.12 12.02 6.50
CA TYR A 434 11.93 10.84 6.78
C TYR A 434 12.81 11.04 8.02
N SER A 435 13.23 9.92 8.61
CA SER A 435 14.05 9.93 9.83
C SER A 435 15.56 10.11 9.54
N THR A 436 15.98 9.91 8.30
CA THR A 436 17.39 10.07 7.88
C THR A 436 17.50 10.57 6.45
N GLY A 437 18.59 11.32 6.16
CA GLY A 437 18.88 11.77 4.80
C GLY A 437 19.09 10.61 3.82
N ARG A 438 19.68 9.48 4.27
CA ARG A 438 19.92 8.31 3.43
C ARG A 438 18.60 7.70 2.92
N ARG A 439 17.58 7.56 3.79
CA ARG A 439 16.24 7.08 3.39
C ARG A 439 15.60 8.03 2.37
N ALA A 440 15.68 9.33 2.62
CA ALA A 440 15.15 10.36 1.71
C ALA A 440 15.79 10.28 0.31
N VAL A 441 17.10 10.15 0.25
CA VAL A 441 17.85 10.06 -1.01
C VAL A 441 17.56 8.75 -1.74
N GLN A 442 17.50 7.62 -1.03
CA GLN A 442 17.11 6.32 -1.58
C GLN A 442 15.72 6.37 -2.24
N VAL A 443 14.76 6.97 -1.56
CA VAL A 443 13.40 7.13 -2.07
C VAL A 443 13.38 7.97 -3.36
N MET A 444 14.11 9.08 -3.38
CA MET A 444 14.20 9.94 -4.57
C MET A 444 14.86 9.23 -5.75
N SER A 445 15.89 8.41 -5.50
CA SER A 445 16.48 7.55 -6.52
C SER A 445 15.44 6.60 -7.13
N LYS A 446 14.59 5.98 -6.31
CA LYS A 446 13.51 5.09 -6.79
C LYS A 446 12.43 5.83 -7.59
N MET A 447 12.06 7.05 -7.18
CA MET A 447 11.15 7.87 -7.98
C MET A 447 11.75 8.23 -9.34
N LEU A 448 13.04 8.56 -9.40
CA LEU A 448 13.75 8.86 -10.64
C LEU A 448 13.89 7.63 -11.54
N GLU A 449 14.18 6.45 -10.99
CA GLU A 449 14.19 5.19 -11.74
C GLU A 449 12.84 4.96 -12.43
N TYR A 450 11.74 5.16 -11.70
CA TYR A 450 10.39 5.03 -12.24
C TYR A 450 10.10 6.07 -13.33
N GLU A 451 10.48 7.35 -13.14
CA GLU A 451 10.27 8.39 -14.15
C GLU A 451 11.08 8.16 -15.43
N ARG A 452 12.32 7.65 -15.31
CA ARG A 452 13.13 7.22 -16.46
C ARG A 452 12.45 6.09 -17.24
N TYR A 453 11.99 5.06 -16.53
CA TYR A 453 11.23 3.97 -17.14
C TYR A 453 9.99 4.49 -17.89
N ARG A 454 9.19 5.32 -17.25
CA ARG A 454 7.95 5.86 -17.81
C ARG A 454 8.17 6.78 -19.02
N SER A 455 9.27 7.54 -19.03
CA SER A 455 9.63 8.43 -20.15
C SER A 455 10.38 7.72 -21.28
N GLY A 456 10.69 6.44 -21.14
CA GLY A 456 11.45 5.68 -22.13
C GLY A 456 12.93 6.07 -22.24
N LYS A 457 13.49 6.65 -21.16
CA LYS A 457 14.89 7.12 -21.09
C LYS A 457 15.79 6.12 -20.37
#